data_b36c0cc6f8a7f25de488a666c0832c67
#
_entry.id   b36c0cc6f8a7f25de488a666c0832c67
#
_cell.length_a   1.000
_cell.length_b   1.000
_cell.length_c   1.000
_cell.angle_alpha   90.00
_cell.angle_beta   90.00
_cell.angle_gamma   90.00
#
_symmetry.space_group_name_H-M   'P 1'
#
loop_
_entity.id
_entity.type
_entity.pdbx_description
1 polymer ?
#
loop_
_entity_poly.entity_id
_entity_poly.type
_entity_poly.pdbx_seq_one_letter_code
_entity_poly.pdbx_strand_id
1 'polypeptide(L)'
;MINTTLCYITRGDQVLMLHRIKKKNDINKDKWIGVGGKFEAGESPDECLLRECWEETGLTLTSWRCRGVVTFLQEGTEGEYMYLFTADGFEGEPQECSEGDLQWVSREFLSDLPMWEGDEIFLDLLWQDAPFFLLTLRYRGDLLTQAVLNGEAIREET
;
A
#
# COMPACT_ATOMS: atom_id res chain seq x y z
N MET A 1 -3.63 -12.66 -12.16
CA MET A 1 -3.02 -11.68 -11.23
C MET A 1 -3.12 -10.29 -11.81
N ILE A 2 -3.61 -9.34 -11.04
CA ILE A 2 -3.62 -7.94 -11.45
C ILE A 2 -2.37 -7.23 -10.95
N ASN A 3 -1.97 -6.18 -11.63
CA ASN A 3 -0.84 -5.35 -11.22
C ASN A 3 -1.36 -4.05 -10.63
N THR A 4 -0.84 -3.68 -9.47
CA THR A 4 -1.25 -2.48 -8.76
C THR A 4 -0.02 -1.74 -8.24
N THR A 5 -0.21 -0.48 -7.85
CA THR A 5 0.76 0.26 -7.06
C THR A 5 0.18 0.54 -5.70
N LEU A 6 1.07 0.65 -4.71
CA LEU A 6 0.74 1.08 -3.36
C LEU A 6 1.84 2.02 -2.92
N CYS A 7 1.49 3.24 -2.51
CA CYS A 7 2.46 4.26 -2.14
C CYS A 7 2.18 4.82 -0.76
N TYR A 8 3.23 4.93 0.03
CA TYR A 8 3.20 5.64 1.30
C TYR A 8 3.94 6.96 1.13
N ILE A 9 3.18 8.06 1.08
CA ILE A 9 3.71 9.42 0.93
C ILE A 9 4.04 9.93 2.32
N THR A 10 5.27 10.42 2.51
CA THR A 10 5.74 10.86 3.81
C THR A 10 6.04 12.35 3.86
N ARG A 11 5.82 12.93 5.02
CA ARG A 11 6.16 14.32 5.35
C ARG A 11 6.69 14.33 6.78
N GLY A 12 8.03 14.36 6.93
CA GLY A 12 8.65 14.15 8.23
C GLY A 12 8.33 12.77 8.77
N ASP A 13 7.79 12.68 9.98
CA ASP A 13 7.37 11.42 10.59
C ASP A 13 5.91 11.06 10.29
N GLN A 14 5.24 11.83 9.45
CA GLN A 14 3.85 11.60 9.08
C GLN A 14 3.74 10.87 7.75
N VAL A 15 2.71 10.05 7.63
CA VAL A 15 2.39 9.26 6.44
C VAL A 15 0.97 9.58 6.01
N LEU A 16 0.76 9.81 4.73
CA LEU A 16 -0.58 10.05 4.20
C LEU A 16 -1.30 8.71 4.05
N MET A 17 -2.33 8.52 4.86
CA MET A 17 -3.13 7.30 4.88
C MET A 17 -4.53 7.55 4.36
N LEU A 18 -5.05 6.55 3.66
CA LEU A 18 -6.42 6.55 3.15
C LEU A 18 -7.28 5.60 3.97
N HIS A 19 -8.32 6.14 4.61
CA HIS A 19 -9.31 5.32 5.32
C HIS A 19 -10.43 4.98 4.34
N ARG A 20 -10.53 3.71 3.97
CA ARG A 20 -11.45 3.22 2.93
C ARG A 20 -12.87 3.08 3.47
N ILE A 21 -13.67 4.14 3.36
CA ILE A 21 -15.02 4.19 3.94
C ILE A 21 -16.12 4.56 2.94
N LYS A 22 -15.77 4.97 1.71
CA LYS A 22 -16.75 5.51 0.77
C LYS A 22 -17.31 4.50 -0.24
N LYS A 23 -16.66 3.34 -0.42
CA LYS A 23 -17.13 2.28 -1.34
C LYS A 23 -17.76 1.13 -0.58
N LYS A 24 -18.94 0.65 -1.01
CA LYS A 24 -19.69 -0.37 -0.30
C LYS A 24 -19.11 -1.78 -0.39
N ASN A 25 -18.67 -2.24 -1.54
CA ASN A 25 -18.19 -3.61 -1.74
C ASN A 25 -16.66 -3.67 -1.87
N ASP A 26 -15.98 -2.86 -1.08
CA ASP A 26 -14.53 -2.76 -1.07
C ASP A 26 -13.95 -3.78 -0.10
N ILE A 27 -13.00 -4.63 -0.56
CA ILE A 27 -12.31 -5.57 0.32
C ILE A 27 -11.47 -4.86 1.37
N ASN A 28 -11.09 -3.60 1.11
CA ASN A 28 -10.35 -2.75 2.04
C ASN A 28 -11.27 -1.92 2.94
N LYS A 29 -12.58 -2.17 2.90
CA LYS A 29 -13.54 -1.37 3.65
C LYS A 29 -13.16 -1.27 5.12
N ASP A 30 -13.22 -0.06 5.66
CA ASP A 30 -12.86 0.31 7.03
C ASP A 30 -11.37 0.13 7.36
N LYS A 31 -10.54 -0.29 6.40
CA LYS A 31 -9.09 -0.39 6.60
C LYS A 31 -8.40 0.90 6.18
N TRP A 32 -7.26 1.15 6.81
CA TRP A 32 -6.36 2.24 6.45
C TRP A 32 -5.25 1.67 5.57
N ILE A 33 -5.03 2.28 4.42
CA ILE A 33 -4.01 1.85 3.45
C ILE A 33 -3.26 3.06 2.91
N GLY A 34 -2.19 2.80 2.16
CA GLY A 34 -1.54 3.84 1.35
C GLY A 34 -2.40 4.19 0.13
N VAL A 35 -1.87 4.99 -0.77
CA VAL A 35 -2.54 5.38 -2.00
C VAL A 35 -2.00 4.59 -3.18
N GLY A 36 -2.86 4.30 -4.14
CA GLY A 36 -2.47 3.54 -5.33
C GLY A 36 -3.68 2.94 -6.04
N GLY A 37 -3.43 2.11 -7.00
CA GLY A 37 -4.50 1.46 -7.75
C GLY A 37 -3.97 0.59 -8.87
N LYS A 38 -4.88 0.16 -9.73
CA LYS A 38 -4.58 -0.78 -10.82
C LYS A 38 -3.87 -0.07 -11.97
N PHE A 39 -2.95 -0.79 -12.61
CA PHE A 39 -2.33 -0.35 -13.86
C PHE A 39 -3.40 -0.21 -14.95
N GLU A 40 -3.27 0.82 -15.76
CA GLU A 40 -3.97 0.91 -17.04
C GLU A 40 -3.12 0.23 -18.12
N ALA A 41 -3.75 -0.08 -19.26
CA ALA A 41 -3.04 -0.73 -20.35
C ALA A 41 -1.83 0.10 -20.80
N GLY A 42 -0.67 -0.54 -20.84
CA GLY A 42 0.57 0.09 -21.30
C GLY A 42 1.28 0.95 -20.27
N GLU A 43 0.77 1.04 -19.03
CA GLU A 43 1.46 1.82 -18.00
C GLU A 43 2.64 1.06 -17.41
N SER A 44 3.72 1.78 -17.17
CA SER A 44 4.80 1.30 -16.31
C SER A 44 4.39 1.48 -14.83
N PRO A 45 5.11 0.83 -13.89
CA PRO A 45 4.84 1.04 -12.46
C PRO A 45 4.93 2.52 -12.06
N ASP A 46 5.91 3.26 -12.55
CA ASP A 46 6.08 4.69 -12.23
C ASP A 46 4.92 5.52 -12.78
N GLU A 47 4.48 5.23 -13.99
CA GLU A 47 3.36 5.95 -14.61
C GLU A 47 2.07 5.71 -13.83
N CYS A 48 1.81 4.47 -13.43
CA CYS A 48 0.65 4.14 -12.60
C CYS A 48 0.71 4.86 -11.26
N LEU A 49 1.87 4.85 -10.62
CA LEU A 49 2.09 5.55 -9.35
C LEU A 49 1.72 7.02 -9.45
N LEU A 50 2.28 7.72 -10.44
CA LEU A 50 2.08 9.17 -10.59
C LEU A 50 0.63 9.50 -10.88
N ARG A 51 -0.03 8.72 -11.75
CA ARG A 51 -1.42 8.92 -12.10
C ARG A 51 -2.35 8.67 -10.90
N GLU A 52 -2.18 7.54 -10.22
CA GLU A 52 -3.03 7.17 -9.09
C GLU A 52 -2.87 8.14 -7.92
N CYS A 53 -1.64 8.55 -7.61
CA CYS A 53 -1.42 9.52 -6.55
C CYS A 53 -2.11 10.85 -6.87
N TRP A 54 -2.00 11.30 -8.12
CA TRP A 54 -2.66 12.55 -8.52
C TRP A 54 -4.19 12.43 -8.47
N GLU A 55 -4.74 11.34 -8.98
CA GLU A 55 -6.19 11.10 -8.99
C GLU A 55 -6.77 11.00 -7.58
N GLU A 56 -6.09 10.28 -6.69
CA GLU A 56 -6.60 10.04 -5.33
C GLU A 56 -6.34 11.20 -4.38
N THR A 57 -5.24 11.91 -4.53
CA THR A 57 -4.81 12.91 -3.54
C THR A 57 -4.70 14.33 -4.08
N GLY A 58 -4.59 14.51 -5.39
CA GLY A 58 -4.28 15.81 -5.98
C GLY A 58 -2.81 16.19 -5.88
N LEU A 59 -1.96 15.32 -5.34
CA LEU A 59 -0.54 15.59 -5.19
C LEU A 59 0.23 15.17 -6.45
N THR A 60 1.21 16.00 -6.81
CA THR A 60 2.19 15.67 -7.86
C THR A 60 3.47 15.24 -7.19
N LEU A 61 3.84 13.96 -7.31
CA LEU A 61 5.05 13.44 -6.71
C LEU A 61 6.29 13.96 -7.44
N THR A 62 7.31 14.35 -6.70
CA THR A 62 8.58 14.85 -7.23
C THR A 62 9.75 13.96 -6.85
N SER A 63 9.61 13.11 -5.82
CA SER A 63 10.63 12.16 -5.40
C SER A 63 9.96 10.90 -4.87
N TRP A 64 10.31 9.76 -5.46
CA TRP A 64 9.75 8.47 -5.07
C TRP A 64 10.78 7.36 -5.29
N ARG A 65 10.55 6.23 -4.64
CA ARG A 65 11.42 5.07 -4.76
C ARG A 65 10.59 3.79 -4.68
N CYS A 66 10.84 2.83 -5.60
CA CYS A 66 10.25 1.50 -5.50
C CYS A 66 10.98 0.70 -4.43
N ARG A 67 10.25 0.18 -3.47
CA ARG A 67 10.82 -0.49 -2.30
C ARG A 67 10.74 -2.01 -2.40
N GLY A 68 9.85 -2.51 -3.19
CA GLY A 68 9.68 -3.95 -3.37
C GLY A 68 8.42 -4.28 -4.13
N VAL A 69 8.18 -5.59 -4.28
CA VAL A 69 6.92 -6.10 -4.84
C VAL A 69 6.28 -7.01 -3.81
N VAL A 70 5.02 -6.71 -3.48
CA VAL A 70 4.23 -7.51 -2.56
C VAL A 70 3.23 -8.33 -3.38
N THR A 71 3.31 -9.66 -3.26
CA THR A 71 2.34 -10.56 -3.87
C THR A 71 1.23 -10.81 -2.86
N PHE A 72 0.05 -10.29 -3.14
CA PHE A 72 -1.13 -10.44 -2.29
C PHE A 72 -2.00 -11.55 -2.85
N LEU A 73 -2.17 -12.62 -2.09
CA LEU A 73 -2.98 -13.78 -2.46
C LEU A 73 -4.06 -14.00 -1.42
N GLN A 74 -5.31 -14.05 -1.87
CA GLN A 74 -6.46 -14.32 -1.00
C GLN A 74 -7.34 -15.36 -1.70
N GLU A 75 -7.76 -16.38 -0.95
CA GLU A 75 -8.61 -17.44 -1.49
C GLU A 75 -9.87 -16.85 -2.13
N GLY A 76 -10.21 -17.33 -3.32
CA GLY A 76 -11.38 -16.88 -4.06
C GLY A 76 -11.20 -15.59 -4.84
N THR A 77 -10.01 -15.00 -4.84
CA THR A 77 -9.71 -13.79 -5.60
C THR A 77 -8.61 -14.06 -6.63
N GLU A 78 -8.49 -13.13 -7.58
CA GLU A 78 -7.48 -13.21 -8.63
C GLU A 78 -6.06 -13.01 -8.10
N GLY A 79 -5.93 -12.30 -6.99
CA GLY A 79 -4.63 -11.92 -6.43
C GLY A 79 -4.01 -10.74 -7.19
N GLU A 80 -2.95 -10.19 -6.61
CA GLU A 80 -2.29 -9.03 -7.21
C GLU A 80 -0.81 -8.96 -6.87
N TYR A 81 -0.07 -8.35 -7.80
CA TYR A 81 1.30 -7.90 -7.57
C TYR A 81 1.23 -6.40 -7.27
N MET A 82 1.56 -6.02 -6.03
CA MET A 82 1.58 -4.63 -5.61
C MET A 82 3.00 -4.11 -5.67
N TYR A 83 3.24 -3.14 -6.56
CA TYR A 83 4.52 -2.44 -6.62
C TYR A 83 4.52 -1.41 -5.51
N LEU A 84 5.35 -1.63 -4.50
CA LEU A 84 5.37 -0.84 -3.27
C LEU A 84 6.35 0.32 -3.40
N PHE A 85 5.84 1.53 -3.19
CA PHE A 85 6.62 2.76 -3.29
C PHE A 85 6.56 3.55 -2.00
N THR A 86 7.61 4.34 -1.77
CA THR A 86 7.55 5.47 -0.84
C THR A 86 7.85 6.75 -1.61
N ALA A 87 7.25 7.85 -1.18
CA ALA A 87 7.48 9.16 -1.79
C ALA A 87 7.65 10.19 -0.67
N ASP A 88 8.72 10.97 -0.72
CA ASP A 88 9.03 12.00 0.27
C ASP A 88 9.08 13.41 -0.33
N GLY A 89 8.84 13.54 -1.63
CA GLY A 89 8.77 14.82 -2.32
C GLY A 89 7.49 14.93 -3.11
N PHE A 90 6.76 16.03 -2.95
CA PHE A 90 5.52 16.28 -3.66
C PHE A 90 5.19 17.76 -3.69
N GLU A 91 4.32 18.14 -4.62
CA GLU A 91 3.75 19.48 -4.73
C GLU A 91 2.23 19.40 -4.57
N GLY A 92 1.64 20.43 -3.97
CA GLY A 92 0.20 20.53 -3.75
C GLY A 92 -0.19 20.16 -2.33
N GLU A 93 -1.50 20.20 -2.10
CA GLU A 93 -2.12 19.81 -0.82
C GLU A 93 -3.09 18.67 -1.07
N PRO A 94 -3.23 17.71 -0.14
CA PRO A 94 -4.19 16.62 -0.32
C PRO A 94 -5.61 17.15 -0.50
N GLN A 95 -6.30 16.61 -1.49
CA GLN A 95 -7.68 16.95 -1.81
C GLN A 95 -8.61 15.80 -1.42
N GLU A 96 -9.92 16.07 -1.42
CA GLU A 96 -10.89 15.04 -1.10
C GLU A 96 -10.79 13.85 -2.06
N CYS A 97 -10.77 12.65 -1.49
CA CYS A 97 -10.70 11.39 -2.22
C CYS A 97 -12.09 10.76 -2.31
N SER A 98 -12.45 10.25 -3.50
CA SER A 98 -13.74 9.58 -3.71
C SER A 98 -13.85 8.22 -3.01
N GLU A 99 -12.75 7.63 -2.59
CA GLU A 99 -12.71 6.28 -2.00
C GLU A 99 -12.69 6.27 -0.49
N GLY A 100 -12.37 7.39 0.14
CA GLY A 100 -12.28 7.49 1.58
C GLY A 100 -11.73 8.82 2.04
N ASP A 101 -11.33 8.86 3.31
CA ASP A 101 -10.74 10.04 3.93
C ASP A 101 -9.22 9.93 3.96
N LEU A 102 -8.54 11.00 3.53
CA LEU A 102 -7.09 11.11 3.60
C LEU A 102 -6.70 11.82 4.89
N GLN A 103 -5.73 11.27 5.61
CA GLN A 103 -5.19 11.89 6.82
C GLN A 103 -3.69 11.67 6.92
N TRP A 104 -2.99 12.69 7.41
CA TRP A 104 -1.60 12.56 7.82
C TRP A 104 -1.56 11.92 9.21
N VAL A 105 -0.90 10.79 9.32
CA VAL A 105 -0.81 10.02 10.57
C VAL A 105 0.66 9.84 10.93
N SER A 106 1.02 10.11 12.19
CA SER A 106 2.37 9.85 12.68
C SER A 106 2.68 8.35 12.62
N ARG A 107 3.92 8.01 12.24
CA ARG A 107 4.35 6.60 12.14
C ARG A 107 4.07 5.80 13.40
N GLU A 108 4.26 6.42 14.57
CA GLU A 108 4.07 5.75 15.86
C GLU A 108 2.62 5.31 16.12
N PHE A 109 1.65 5.90 15.41
CA PHE A 109 0.24 5.58 15.57
C PHE A 109 -0.31 4.64 14.49
N LEU A 110 0.50 4.28 13.49
CA LEU A 110 0.02 3.44 12.39
C LEU A 110 -0.46 2.07 12.87
N SER A 111 0.25 1.46 13.83
CA SER A 111 -0.12 0.14 14.36
C SER A 111 -1.46 0.14 15.11
N ASP A 112 -1.97 1.31 15.49
CA ASP A 112 -3.27 1.43 16.16
C ASP A 112 -4.43 1.49 15.17
N LEU A 113 -4.13 1.62 13.87
CA LEU A 113 -5.16 1.73 12.84
C LEU A 113 -5.56 0.34 12.32
N PRO A 114 -6.87 0.13 12.03
CA PRO A 114 -7.28 -1.09 11.33
C PRO A 114 -6.61 -1.19 9.96
N MET A 115 -5.88 -2.27 9.73
CA MET A 115 -5.22 -2.53 8.45
C MET A 115 -5.06 -4.03 8.25
N TRP A 116 -4.67 -4.43 7.03
CA TRP A 116 -4.33 -5.81 6.77
C TRP A 116 -3.12 -6.19 7.62
N GLU A 117 -3.11 -7.41 8.19
CA GLU A 117 -2.00 -7.88 9.03
C GLU A 117 -0.65 -7.81 8.31
N GLY A 118 -0.63 -8.15 7.02
CA GLY A 118 0.59 -8.13 6.24
C GLY A 118 1.13 -6.73 5.96
N ASP A 119 0.28 -5.71 6.01
CA ASP A 119 0.71 -4.34 5.81
C ASP A 119 1.67 -3.90 6.91
N GLU A 120 1.47 -4.38 8.14
CA GLU A 120 2.40 -4.10 9.24
C GLU A 120 3.80 -4.66 8.95
N ILE A 121 3.88 -5.81 8.28
CA ILE A 121 5.16 -6.41 7.93
C ILE A 121 5.95 -5.51 6.97
N PHE A 122 5.33 -5.11 5.86
CA PHE A 122 6.09 -4.28 4.92
C PHE A 122 6.27 -2.83 5.39
N LEU A 123 5.37 -2.30 6.21
CA LEU A 123 5.59 -0.99 6.83
C LEU A 123 6.85 -1.01 7.71
N ASP A 124 7.02 -2.04 8.53
CA ASP A 124 8.24 -2.19 9.34
C ASP A 124 9.48 -2.26 8.46
N LEU A 125 9.43 -2.99 7.36
CA LEU A 125 10.54 -3.07 6.41
C LEU A 125 10.87 -1.69 5.82
N LEU A 126 9.83 -0.91 5.46
CA LEU A 126 10.01 0.44 4.95
C LEU A 126 10.67 1.36 5.97
N TRP A 127 10.22 1.32 7.22
CA TRP A 127 10.74 2.18 8.27
C TRP A 127 12.16 1.82 8.70
N GLN A 128 12.58 0.57 8.47
CA GLN A 128 13.95 0.12 8.67
C GLN A 128 14.84 0.38 7.45
N ASP A 129 14.30 0.96 6.40
CA ASP A 129 14.98 1.19 5.13
C ASP A 129 15.58 -0.10 4.56
N ALA A 130 14.82 -1.19 4.61
CA ALA A 130 15.25 -2.48 4.09
C ALA A 130 15.59 -2.39 2.59
N PRO A 131 16.57 -3.17 2.10
CA PRO A 131 16.82 -3.27 0.66
C PRO A 131 15.58 -3.73 -0.08
N PHE A 132 15.53 -3.49 -1.40
CA PHE A 132 14.42 -3.94 -2.24
C PHE A 132 14.09 -5.40 -1.92
N PHE A 133 12.80 -5.69 -1.71
CA PHE A 133 12.38 -7.02 -1.26
C PHE A 133 11.21 -7.56 -2.08
N LEU A 134 11.06 -8.88 -2.03
CA LEU A 134 9.88 -9.58 -2.54
C LEU A 134 9.18 -10.21 -1.34
N LEU A 135 7.92 -9.83 -1.14
CA LEU A 135 7.13 -10.30 -0.01
C LEU A 135 5.85 -10.95 -0.55
N THR A 136 5.58 -12.19 -0.15
CA THR A 136 4.33 -12.86 -0.48
C THR A 136 3.47 -12.95 0.77
N LEU A 137 2.23 -12.50 0.66
CA LEU A 137 1.25 -12.55 1.74
C LEU A 137 0.07 -13.41 1.29
N ARG A 138 -0.21 -14.48 2.03
CA ARG A 138 -1.34 -15.37 1.75
C ARG A 138 -2.38 -15.25 2.84
N TYR A 139 -3.61 -15.02 2.39
CA TYR A 139 -4.75 -14.80 3.28
C TYR A 139 -5.85 -15.84 3.05
N ARG A 140 -6.53 -16.18 4.13
CA ARG A 140 -7.84 -16.84 4.11
C ARG A 140 -8.82 -15.88 4.74
N GLY A 141 -9.70 -15.27 3.93
CA GLY A 141 -10.48 -14.12 4.36
C GLY A 141 -9.53 -12.99 4.76
N ASP A 142 -9.70 -12.44 5.95
CA ASP A 142 -8.84 -11.39 6.49
C ASP A 142 -7.68 -11.95 7.32
N LEU A 143 -7.57 -13.27 7.46
CA LEU A 143 -6.53 -13.91 8.25
C LEU A 143 -5.29 -14.17 7.42
N LEU A 144 -4.17 -13.61 7.84
CA LEU A 144 -2.86 -13.88 7.24
C LEU A 144 -2.40 -15.28 7.64
N THR A 145 -2.29 -16.18 6.64
CA THR A 145 -1.91 -17.56 6.88
C THR A 145 -0.44 -17.81 6.64
N GLN A 146 0.20 -17.03 5.78
CA GLN A 146 1.62 -17.16 5.51
C GLN A 146 2.20 -15.85 5.00
N ALA A 147 3.43 -15.56 5.42
CA ALA A 147 4.23 -14.47 4.85
C ALA A 147 5.61 -15.03 4.49
N VAL A 148 6.04 -14.77 3.26
CA VAL A 148 7.33 -15.24 2.74
C VAL A 148 8.12 -14.02 2.27
N LEU A 149 9.29 -13.79 2.87
CA LEU A 149 10.16 -12.66 2.53
C LEU A 149 11.41 -13.17 1.84
N ASN A 150 11.62 -12.72 0.61
CA ASN A 150 12.80 -13.09 -0.18
C ASN A 150 13.03 -14.62 -0.21
N GLY A 151 11.94 -15.38 -0.32
CA GLY A 151 11.99 -16.83 -0.41
C GLY A 151 11.98 -17.56 0.93
N GLU A 152 12.00 -16.85 2.06
CA GLU A 152 11.97 -17.47 3.39
C GLU A 152 10.64 -17.19 4.10
N ALA A 153 10.02 -18.23 4.62
CA ALA A 153 8.79 -18.08 5.42
C ALA A 153 9.14 -17.39 6.74
N ILE A 154 8.52 -16.23 6.98
CA ILE A 154 8.70 -15.46 8.22
C ILE A 154 7.47 -15.57 9.13
N ARG A 155 6.38 -16.10 8.61
CA ARG A 155 5.15 -16.32 9.35
C ARG A 155 4.37 -17.45 8.69
N GLU A 156 3.88 -18.41 9.48
CA GLU A 156 3.03 -19.50 9.00
C GLU A 156 1.95 -19.77 10.02
N GLU A 157 0.77 -20.18 9.51
CA GLU A 157 -0.32 -20.66 10.36
C GLU A 157 0.05 -22.04 10.91
N THR A 158 -0.06 -22.23 12.19
CA THR A 158 0.21 -23.50 12.85
C THR A 158 -1.07 -24.35 12.99
#